data_3e137e6795dc2fb562e13328f76d5994
#
_entry.id   3e137e6795dc2fb562e13328f76d5994
#
_cell.length_a   1.000
_cell.length_b   1.000
_cell.length_c   1.000
_cell.angle_alpha   90.00
_cell.angle_beta   90.00
_cell.angle_gamma   90.00
#
_symmetry.space_group_name_H-M   'P 1'
#
loop_
_entity.id
_entity.type
_entity.pdbx_description
1 polymer ?
#
loop_
_entity_poly.entity_id
_entity_poly.type
_entity_poly.pdbx_seq_one_letter_code
_entity_poly.pdbx_strand_id
1 'polypeptide(L)'
;AYVKAGFLTSIAKGDQSCKAISRKHATFLLGTMLGGYSIESLIDLLEDDETAAEACEALSHTILIYEAHQSILEKTAKNAHAKKIVDSWASADWFTSKDPLPESIKVTVFRVDGETNTDDLSPATEAWSRPDIPLHAKAMLVKKMDRPLEKIEELKQKGHPLAYVGDVVGTGSSRKSAINSVLWHMGEPIDYIPNKNSGGIVLGGKIAPIFFNTAEDSGALPIQCDVSELKMGDEITIYPYEGVIKDASGEVVSSFNLAPSTMPDEVRAGGRIPLIIGRGLTDKTRSELGLEVSDVFLRPVDPKNSSLGFTLAQKIVGKACGVKGIRPGTYCEPRMSTVGSQDTTGAMTR
;
A
#
# COMPACT_ATOMS: atom_id res chain seq x y z
N ALA A 1 -3.75 5.78 -18.67
CA ALA A 1 -2.32 5.61 -18.32
C ALA A 1 -1.46 5.52 -19.58
N TYR A 2 -1.70 4.61 -20.53
CA TYR A 2 -0.89 4.44 -21.75
C TYR A 2 -0.74 5.73 -22.58
N VAL A 3 -1.85 6.47 -22.81
CA VAL A 3 -1.80 7.73 -23.59
C VAL A 3 -0.92 8.77 -22.87
N LYS A 4 -1.04 8.89 -21.54
CA LYS A 4 -0.17 9.78 -20.74
C LYS A 4 1.29 9.36 -20.85
N ALA A 5 1.58 8.06 -20.69
CA ALA A 5 2.94 7.54 -20.80
C ALA A 5 3.54 7.80 -22.19
N GLY A 6 2.80 7.48 -23.27
CA GLY A 6 3.26 7.72 -24.64
C GLY A 6 3.53 9.19 -24.93
N PHE A 7 2.65 10.09 -24.48
CA PHE A 7 2.83 11.55 -24.63
C PHE A 7 4.09 12.03 -23.87
N LEU A 8 4.26 11.63 -22.62
CA LEU A 8 5.44 12.01 -21.84
C LEU A 8 6.72 11.41 -22.42
N THR A 9 6.68 10.16 -22.91
CA THR A 9 7.83 9.50 -23.55
C THR A 9 8.27 10.26 -24.80
N SER A 10 7.35 10.68 -25.69
CA SER A 10 7.74 11.41 -26.90
C SER A 10 8.37 12.77 -26.58
N ILE A 11 7.93 13.44 -25.51
CA ILE A 11 8.60 14.68 -25.06
C ILE A 11 9.97 14.37 -24.45
N ALA A 12 10.06 13.38 -23.57
CA ALA A 12 11.30 13.02 -22.91
C ALA A 12 12.39 12.59 -23.89
N LYS A 13 12.03 11.83 -24.94
CA LYS A 13 12.93 11.43 -26.02
C LYS A 13 13.26 12.55 -27.02
N GLY A 14 12.53 13.67 -26.98
CA GLY A 14 12.74 14.78 -27.90
C GLY A 14 12.01 14.64 -29.25
N ASP A 15 11.17 13.62 -29.41
CA ASP A 15 10.37 13.41 -30.63
C ASP A 15 9.29 14.50 -30.79
N GLN A 16 8.87 15.09 -29.68
CA GLN A 16 7.87 16.15 -29.63
C GLN A 16 8.30 17.26 -28.66
N SER A 17 8.20 18.50 -29.07
CA SER A 17 8.38 19.66 -28.18
C SER A 17 7.09 20.06 -27.50
N CYS A 18 7.18 20.46 -26.21
CA CYS A 18 6.07 20.98 -25.45
C CYS A 18 6.50 22.27 -24.73
N LYS A 19 5.74 23.37 -24.90
CA LYS A 19 6.05 24.65 -24.23
C LYS A 19 5.84 24.59 -22.71
N ALA A 20 4.99 23.67 -22.22
CA ALA A 20 4.60 23.59 -20.81
C ALA A 20 5.59 22.76 -19.97
N ILE A 21 6.28 21.80 -20.57
CA ILE A 21 7.17 20.88 -19.86
C ILE A 21 8.45 20.62 -20.67
N SER A 22 9.59 20.58 -19.98
CA SER A 22 10.88 20.20 -20.56
C SER A 22 11.02 18.67 -20.66
N ARG A 23 12.04 18.20 -21.39
CA ARG A 23 12.41 16.78 -21.47
C ARG A 23 12.67 16.20 -20.08
N LYS A 24 13.44 16.89 -19.23
CA LYS A 24 13.68 16.52 -17.84
C LYS A 24 12.40 16.38 -17.03
N HIS A 25 11.52 17.38 -17.13
CA HIS A 25 10.25 17.36 -16.40
C HIS A 25 9.34 16.22 -16.89
N ALA A 26 9.32 15.94 -18.19
CA ALA A 26 8.59 14.79 -18.74
C ALA A 26 9.15 13.46 -18.21
N THR A 27 10.47 13.33 -18.11
CA THR A 27 11.14 12.15 -17.52
C THR A 27 10.79 11.98 -16.04
N PHE A 28 10.83 13.06 -15.27
CA PHE A 28 10.36 13.05 -13.87
C PHE A 28 8.90 12.59 -13.77
N LEU A 29 8.00 13.13 -14.59
CA LEU A 29 6.58 12.75 -14.59
C LEU A 29 6.36 11.27 -14.99
N LEU A 30 7.20 10.70 -15.85
CA LEU A 30 7.21 9.26 -16.13
C LEU A 30 7.51 8.44 -14.87
N GLY A 31 8.43 8.91 -14.04
CA GLY A 31 8.79 8.28 -12.76
C GLY A 31 7.66 8.31 -11.71
N THR A 32 6.73 9.27 -11.81
CA THR A 32 5.57 9.36 -10.89
C THR A 32 4.42 8.43 -11.26
N MET A 33 4.48 7.74 -12.41
CA MET A 33 3.40 6.85 -12.86
C MET A 33 3.43 5.54 -12.12
N LEU A 34 2.30 5.14 -11.54
CA LEU A 34 2.11 3.81 -10.97
C LEU A 34 1.88 2.76 -12.07
N GLY A 35 2.48 1.58 -11.89
CA GLY A 35 2.41 0.47 -12.85
C GLY A 35 3.47 0.58 -13.96
N GLY A 36 3.88 -0.45 -14.58
CA GLY A 36 5.05 -0.55 -15.46
C GLY A 36 5.05 0.21 -16.80
N TYR A 37 4.16 1.16 -17.01
CA TYR A 37 3.96 1.88 -18.30
C TYR A 37 5.15 2.70 -18.78
N SER A 38 6.04 3.10 -17.87
CA SER A 38 7.15 4.01 -18.11
C SER A 38 8.52 3.35 -18.05
N ILE A 39 8.61 2.11 -17.59
CA ILE A 39 9.88 1.46 -17.25
C ILE A 39 10.83 1.39 -18.46
N GLU A 40 10.37 0.85 -19.59
CA GLU A 40 11.21 0.75 -20.80
C GLU A 40 11.67 2.13 -21.30
N SER A 41 10.76 3.11 -21.28
CA SER A 41 11.10 4.48 -21.68
C SER A 41 12.17 5.09 -20.75
N LEU A 42 12.06 4.87 -19.44
CA LEU A 42 13.07 5.34 -18.48
C LEU A 42 14.42 4.63 -18.66
N ILE A 43 14.42 3.34 -19.01
CA ILE A 43 15.67 2.60 -19.30
C ILE A 43 16.37 3.15 -20.56
N ASP A 44 15.61 3.46 -21.60
CA ASP A 44 16.15 4.09 -22.81
C ASP A 44 16.76 5.46 -22.52
N LEU A 45 16.10 6.25 -21.67
CA LEU A 45 16.53 7.59 -21.28
C LEU A 45 17.82 7.61 -20.40
N LEU A 46 18.26 6.46 -19.88
CA LEU A 46 19.56 6.36 -19.22
C LEU A 46 20.76 6.59 -20.14
N GLU A 47 20.57 6.49 -21.45
CA GLU A 47 21.60 6.70 -22.46
C GLU A 47 21.64 8.17 -22.98
N ASP A 48 20.76 9.02 -22.52
CA ASP A 48 20.63 10.42 -22.96
C ASP A 48 21.14 11.38 -21.88
N ASP A 49 22.21 12.10 -22.16
CA ASP A 49 22.91 12.97 -21.21
C ASP A 49 22.01 14.03 -20.57
N GLU A 50 20.94 14.47 -21.26
CA GLU A 50 20.02 15.47 -20.71
C GLU A 50 19.05 14.90 -19.69
N THR A 51 18.64 13.63 -19.84
CA THR A 51 17.55 13.03 -19.06
C THR A 51 17.98 11.87 -18.18
N ALA A 52 19.21 11.39 -18.32
CA ALA A 52 19.70 10.20 -17.63
C ALA A 52 19.64 10.32 -16.10
N ALA A 53 19.88 11.50 -15.55
CA ALA A 53 19.85 11.73 -14.11
C ALA A 53 18.42 11.56 -13.55
N GLU A 54 17.43 12.15 -14.21
CA GLU A 54 16.02 12.04 -13.83
C GLU A 54 15.48 10.63 -14.02
N ALA A 55 15.90 9.94 -15.09
CA ALA A 55 15.56 8.54 -15.34
C ALA A 55 16.17 7.61 -14.28
N CYS A 56 17.41 7.86 -13.89
CA CYS A 56 18.09 7.13 -12.81
C CYS A 56 17.34 7.30 -11.48
N GLU A 57 17.00 8.51 -11.11
CA GLU A 57 16.24 8.79 -9.88
C GLU A 57 14.89 8.08 -9.89
N ALA A 58 14.15 8.19 -10.99
CA ALA A 58 12.86 7.52 -11.15
C ALA A 58 12.96 5.99 -11.00
N LEU A 59 13.94 5.36 -11.66
CA LEU A 59 14.12 3.90 -11.61
C LEU A 59 14.63 3.42 -10.26
N SER A 60 15.43 4.23 -9.54
CA SER A 60 15.93 3.89 -8.21
C SER A 60 14.77 3.68 -7.19
N HIS A 61 13.68 4.42 -7.34
CA HIS A 61 12.50 4.33 -6.48
C HIS A 61 11.36 3.49 -7.06
N THR A 62 11.49 3.00 -8.29
CA THR A 62 10.48 2.14 -8.92
C THR A 62 10.69 0.69 -8.50
N ILE A 63 9.71 0.10 -7.82
CA ILE A 63 9.77 -1.30 -7.33
C ILE A 63 9.17 -2.32 -8.30
N LEU A 64 8.20 -1.92 -9.13
CA LEU A 64 7.56 -2.80 -10.13
C LEU A 64 8.39 -2.87 -11.41
N ILE A 65 9.60 -3.41 -11.31
CA ILE A 65 10.58 -3.48 -12.41
C ILE A 65 10.33 -4.68 -13.32
N TYR A 66 9.63 -5.73 -12.83
CA TYR A 66 9.35 -6.95 -13.60
C TYR A 66 10.62 -7.58 -14.21
N GLU A 67 10.57 -7.90 -15.50
CA GLU A 67 11.67 -8.50 -16.25
C GLU A 67 12.80 -7.51 -16.58
N ALA A 68 12.54 -6.19 -16.48
CA ALA A 68 13.50 -5.15 -16.77
C ALA A 68 14.69 -5.11 -15.79
N HIS A 69 14.61 -5.80 -14.64
CA HIS A 69 15.72 -5.94 -13.70
C HIS A 69 17.00 -6.42 -14.39
N GLN A 70 16.92 -7.47 -15.20
CA GLN A 70 18.08 -8.03 -15.91
C GLN A 70 18.67 -7.03 -16.90
N SER A 71 17.84 -6.31 -17.66
CA SER A 71 18.28 -5.29 -18.61
C SER A 71 19.08 -4.18 -17.96
N ILE A 72 18.68 -3.74 -16.76
CA ILE A 72 19.40 -2.71 -16.00
C ILE A 72 20.71 -3.29 -15.45
N LEU A 73 20.68 -4.51 -14.92
CA LEU A 73 21.89 -5.18 -14.40
C LEU A 73 22.95 -5.33 -15.48
N GLU A 74 22.62 -5.73 -16.69
CA GLU A 74 23.54 -5.85 -17.83
C GLU A 74 24.15 -4.50 -18.24
N LYS A 75 23.43 -3.39 -18.08
CA LYS A 75 23.92 -2.05 -18.38
C LYS A 75 24.96 -1.54 -17.36
N THR A 76 25.04 -2.11 -16.15
CA THR A 76 25.95 -1.61 -15.08
C THR A 76 27.42 -1.55 -15.48
N ALA A 77 27.85 -2.43 -16.37
CA ALA A 77 29.24 -2.48 -16.86
C ALA A 77 29.64 -1.24 -17.68
N LYS A 78 28.68 -0.51 -18.27
CA LYS A 78 28.94 0.58 -19.20
C LYS A 78 28.22 1.88 -18.85
N ASN A 79 27.24 1.84 -17.96
CA ASN A 79 26.40 2.98 -17.62
C ASN A 79 26.41 3.20 -16.09
N ALA A 80 26.97 4.33 -15.67
CA ALA A 80 27.10 4.68 -14.25
C ALA A 80 25.72 4.89 -13.58
N HIS A 81 24.71 5.36 -14.31
CA HIS A 81 23.36 5.50 -13.81
C HIS A 81 22.71 4.15 -13.54
N ALA A 82 22.89 3.17 -14.44
CA ALA A 82 22.42 1.80 -14.21
C ALA A 82 23.07 1.18 -12.97
N LYS A 83 24.37 1.42 -12.76
CA LYS A 83 25.06 0.99 -11.53
C LYS A 83 24.44 1.63 -10.29
N LYS A 84 24.21 2.95 -10.30
CA LYS A 84 23.58 3.68 -9.19
C LYS A 84 22.18 3.11 -8.86
N ILE A 85 21.39 2.76 -9.87
CA ILE A 85 20.06 2.14 -9.69
C ILE A 85 20.19 0.80 -8.96
N VAL A 86 21.09 -0.07 -9.43
CA VAL A 86 21.29 -1.39 -8.82
C VAL A 86 21.80 -1.26 -7.38
N ASP A 87 22.74 -0.34 -7.13
CA ASP A 87 23.24 -0.05 -5.78
C ASP A 87 22.09 0.44 -4.85
N SER A 88 21.20 1.31 -5.36
CA SER A 88 20.02 1.81 -4.64
C SER A 88 19.01 0.69 -4.30
N TRP A 89 18.74 -0.20 -5.26
CA TRP A 89 17.87 -1.35 -4.97
C TRP A 89 18.49 -2.31 -3.95
N ALA A 90 19.81 -2.55 -4.02
CA ALA A 90 20.50 -3.39 -3.04
C ALA A 90 20.54 -2.77 -1.65
N SER A 91 20.55 -1.44 -1.54
CA SER A 91 20.49 -0.69 -0.28
C SER A 91 19.06 -0.50 0.25
N ALA A 92 18.04 -0.87 -0.54
CA ALA A 92 16.62 -0.66 -0.24
C ALA A 92 16.24 0.84 -0.06
N ASP A 93 16.83 1.74 -0.85
CA ASP A 93 16.58 3.20 -0.75
C ASP A 93 15.11 3.54 -0.97
N TRP A 94 14.40 2.80 -1.84
CA TRP A 94 12.96 2.90 -2.07
C TRP A 94 12.13 2.78 -0.78
N PHE A 95 12.68 2.12 0.25
CA PHE A 95 12.05 1.87 1.55
C PHE A 95 12.65 2.75 2.64
N THR A 96 13.98 2.81 2.74
CA THR A 96 14.67 3.52 3.83
C THR A 96 14.55 5.04 3.72
N SER A 97 14.30 5.58 2.52
CA SER A 97 14.01 7.00 2.30
C SER A 97 12.64 7.46 2.81
N LYS A 98 11.76 6.53 3.15
CA LYS A 98 10.43 6.83 3.72
C LYS A 98 10.49 6.85 5.25
N ASP A 99 9.66 7.68 5.84
CA ASP A 99 9.54 7.75 7.31
C ASP A 99 9.01 6.43 7.87
N PRO A 100 9.56 5.96 8.99
CA PRO A 100 9.03 4.80 9.71
C PRO A 100 7.65 5.10 10.29
N LEU A 101 6.92 4.03 10.68
CA LEU A 101 5.69 4.20 11.46
C LEU A 101 6.01 5.02 12.72
N PRO A 102 5.27 6.14 12.99
CA PRO A 102 5.53 6.98 14.14
C PRO A 102 5.36 6.26 15.48
N GLU A 103 6.12 6.65 16.49
CA GLU A 103 6.00 6.15 17.87
C GLU A 103 4.65 6.50 18.50
N SER A 104 4.06 7.62 18.09
CA SER A 104 2.74 8.06 18.52
C SER A 104 1.98 8.75 17.38
N ILE A 105 0.68 8.51 17.28
CA ILE A 105 -0.18 9.08 16.25
C ILE A 105 -1.40 9.68 16.92
N LYS A 106 -1.52 11.01 16.90
CA LYS A 106 -2.70 11.70 17.40
C LYS A 106 -3.77 11.77 16.31
N VAL A 107 -5.01 11.37 16.66
CA VAL A 107 -6.13 11.31 15.72
C VAL A 107 -7.43 11.76 16.38
N THR A 108 -8.39 12.15 15.52
CA THR A 108 -9.77 12.38 15.92
C THR A 108 -10.65 11.18 15.53
N VAL A 109 -11.45 10.70 16.43
CA VAL A 109 -12.32 9.54 16.23
C VAL A 109 -13.51 9.89 15.34
N PHE A 110 -13.69 9.17 14.23
CA PHE A 110 -14.92 9.09 13.48
C PHE A 110 -15.59 7.75 13.77
N ARG A 111 -16.60 7.78 14.65
CA ARG A 111 -17.28 6.59 15.18
C ARG A 111 -18.45 6.18 14.31
N VAL A 112 -18.54 4.87 14.01
CA VAL A 112 -19.72 4.23 13.39
C VAL A 112 -20.14 3.05 14.25
N ASP A 113 -21.30 3.15 14.86
CA ASP A 113 -21.80 2.13 15.77
C ASP A 113 -22.34 0.88 15.05
N GLY A 114 -22.17 -0.25 15.68
CA GLY A 114 -22.65 -1.55 15.23
C GLY A 114 -21.81 -2.13 14.08
N GLU A 115 -22.41 -3.03 13.33
CA GLU A 115 -21.79 -3.64 12.16
C GLU A 115 -21.78 -2.68 10.98
N THR A 116 -20.63 -2.48 10.35
CA THR A 116 -20.46 -1.77 9.07
C THR A 116 -20.01 -2.76 8.01
N ASN A 117 -20.87 -3.03 7.06
CA ASN A 117 -20.55 -3.86 5.92
C ASN A 117 -19.92 -3.04 4.77
N THR A 118 -19.38 -3.74 3.80
CA THR A 118 -18.72 -3.08 2.66
C THR A 118 -19.68 -2.32 1.74
N ASP A 119 -20.98 -2.65 1.73
CA ASP A 119 -21.98 -1.89 0.98
C ASP A 119 -22.39 -0.60 1.71
N ASP A 120 -22.23 -0.51 3.04
CA ASP A 120 -22.36 0.75 3.77
C ASP A 120 -21.23 1.73 3.39
N LEU A 121 -20.02 1.22 3.18
CA LEU A 121 -18.84 2.00 2.83
C LEU A 121 -18.73 2.30 1.33
N SER A 122 -19.24 1.40 0.50
CA SER A 122 -19.14 1.45 -0.96
C SER A 122 -20.38 0.77 -1.60
N PRO A 123 -21.52 1.48 -1.66
CA PRO A 123 -22.76 0.90 -2.15
C PRO A 123 -22.68 0.42 -3.60
N ALA A 124 -22.96 -0.86 -3.85
CA ALA A 124 -22.93 -1.45 -5.20
C ALA A 124 -23.88 -0.73 -6.16
N THR A 125 -25.00 -0.19 -5.66
CA THR A 125 -25.96 0.58 -6.46
C THR A 125 -25.41 1.88 -7.04
N GLU A 126 -24.31 2.40 -6.48
CA GLU A 126 -23.66 3.63 -6.91
C GLU A 126 -22.49 3.39 -7.88
N ALA A 127 -22.11 2.14 -8.14
CA ALA A 127 -20.92 1.81 -8.93
C ALA A 127 -20.99 2.31 -10.38
N TRP A 128 -22.19 2.40 -10.97
CA TRP A 128 -22.37 2.88 -12.33
C TRP A 128 -22.41 4.39 -12.46
N SER A 129 -23.02 5.07 -11.48
CA SER A 129 -23.15 6.53 -11.45
C SER A 129 -21.89 7.22 -10.92
N ARG A 130 -21.06 6.48 -10.18
CA ARG A 130 -19.85 6.98 -9.49
C ARG A 130 -18.67 6.04 -9.75
N PRO A 131 -18.08 6.08 -10.97
CA PRO A 131 -17.14 5.03 -11.43
C PRO A 131 -15.70 5.20 -10.92
N ASP A 132 -15.38 6.30 -10.24
CA ASP A 132 -14.05 6.54 -9.66
C ASP A 132 -14.11 6.68 -8.13
N ILE A 133 -12.95 6.61 -7.49
CA ILE A 133 -12.83 6.65 -6.02
C ILE A 133 -13.42 7.95 -5.46
N PRO A 134 -13.04 9.16 -5.93
CA PRO A 134 -13.56 10.42 -5.39
C PRO A 134 -15.09 10.55 -5.45
N LEU A 135 -15.68 10.11 -6.56
CA LEU A 135 -17.13 10.16 -6.73
C LEU A 135 -17.84 9.10 -5.90
N HIS A 136 -17.27 7.87 -5.87
CA HIS A 136 -17.88 6.76 -5.14
C HIS A 136 -17.85 6.99 -3.61
N ALA A 137 -16.77 7.54 -3.10
CA ALA A 137 -16.61 7.89 -1.70
C ALA A 137 -17.68 8.87 -1.17
N LYS A 138 -18.31 9.66 -2.07
CA LYS A 138 -19.47 10.51 -1.70
C LYS A 138 -20.72 9.74 -1.30
N ALA A 139 -20.76 8.43 -1.55
CA ALA A 139 -21.86 7.57 -1.13
C ALA A 139 -21.55 6.83 0.19
N MET A 140 -20.36 7.00 0.77
CA MET A 140 -19.94 6.31 1.99
C MET A 140 -20.87 6.65 3.15
N LEU A 141 -21.45 5.61 3.77
CA LEU A 141 -22.30 5.67 4.97
C LEU A 141 -23.61 6.47 4.83
N VAL A 142 -23.96 6.99 3.65
CA VAL A 142 -25.14 7.85 3.45
C VAL A 142 -26.45 7.13 3.84
N LYS A 143 -26.51 5.80 3.71
CA LYS A 143 -27.66 4.98 4.14
C LYS A 143 -27.56 4.49 5.59
N LYS A 144 -26.39 4.62 6.21
CA LYS A 144 -26.08 4.06 7.53
C LYS A 144 -26.21 5.08 8.66
N MET A 145 -25.87 6.34 8.40
CA MET A 145 -25.90 7.41 9.39
C MET A 145 -26.34 8.74 8.80
N ASP A 146 -26.80 9.64 9.64
CA ASP A 146 -27.20 10.97 9.24
C ASP A 146 -25.98 11.84 8.95
N ARG A 147 -25.96 12.50 7.78
CA ARG A 147 -24.95 13.45 7.28
C ARG A 147 -23.49 13.02 7.54
N PRO A 148 -23.07 11.81 7.09
CA PRO A 148 -21.73 11.30 7.38
C PRO A 148 -20.61 12.20 6.85
N LEU A 149 -20.79 12.76 5.66
CA LEU A 149 -19.76 13.56 5.01
C LEU A 149 -19.55 14.91 5.69
N GLU A 150 -20.65 15.54 6.11
CA GLU A 150 -20.59 16.79 6.88
C GLU A 150 -19.88 16.57 8.22
N LYS A 151 -20.17 15.47 8.92
CA LYS A 151 -19.47 15.09 10.16
C LYS A 151 -17.98 14.88 9.94
N ILE A 152 -17.60 14.23 8.84
CA ILE A 152 -16.19 14.06 8.47
C ILE A 152 -15.52 15.42 8.31
N GLU A 153 -16.15 16.33 7.56
CA GLU A 153 -15.58 17.67 7.33
C GLU A 153 -15.53 18.52 8.63
N GLU A 154 -16.54 18.42 9.48
CA GLU A 154 -16.53 19.07 10.80
C GLU A 154 -15.40 18.55 11.69
N LEU A 155 -15.14 17.25 11.69
CA LEU A 155 -14.05 16.66 12.50
C LEU A 155 -12.67 16.99 11.97
N LYS A 156 -12.49 17.10 10.64
CA LYS A 156 -11.22 17.53 10.04
C LYS A 156 -10.81 18.94 10.49
N GLN A 157 -11.77 19.81 10.83
CA GLN A 157 -11.49 21.16 11.34
C GLN A 157 -10.78 21.15 12.70
N LYS A 158 -10.76 20.04 13.43
CA LYS A 158 -9.98 19.87 14.66
C LYS A 158 -8.47 19.81 14.42
N GLY A 159 -8.02 19.64 13.17
CA GLY A 159 -6.63 19.70 12.77
C GLY A 159 -5.81 18.42 12.99
N HIS A 160 -6.47 17.30 13.31
CA HIS A 160 -5.82 16.00 13.39
C HIS A 160 -6.37 15.06 12.31
N PRO A 161 -5.59 14.09 11.81
CA PRO A 161 -6.08 13.00 10.97
C PRO A 161 -7.28 12.30 11.62
N LEU A 162 -8.19 11.77 10.82
CA LEU A 162 -9.31 11.00 11.31
C LEU A 162 -8.96 9.52 11.39
N ALA A 163 -9.39 8.85 12.48
CA ALA A 163 -9.44 7.40 12.55
C ALA A 163 -10.88 6.91 12.34
N TYR A 164 -11.08 5.99 11.39
CA TYR A 164 -12.34 5.25 11.30
C TYR A 164 -12.44 4.28 12.48
N VAL A 165 -13.53 4.35 13.25
CA VAL A 165 -13.74 3.51 14.44
C VAL A 165 -15.09 2.82 14.37
N GLY A 166 -15.12 1.48 14.48
CA GLY A 166 -16.37 0.73 14.43
C GLY A 166 -16.34 -0.55 15.26
N ASP A 167 -17.52 -1.04 15.67
CA ASP A 167 -17.61 -2.28 16.47
C ASP A 167 -17.25 -3.51 15.64
N VAL A 168 -17.88 -3.66 14.47
CA VAL A 168 -17.58 -4.70 13.48
C VAL A 168 -17.42 -4.04 12.11
N VAL A 169 -16.25 -4.15 11.52
CA VAL A 169 -15.90 -3.38 10.32
C VAL A 169 -15.60 -4.30 9.13
N GLY A 170 -16.18 -3.97 7.97
CA GLY A 170 -15.78 -4.50 6.68
C GLY A 170 -16.31 -5.90 6.36
N THR A 171 -17.45 -6.30 6.91
CA THR A 171 -18.17 -7.50 6.47
C THR A 171 -18.68 -7.32 5.02
N GLY A 172 -18.96 -8.42 4.31
CA GLY A 172 -19.41 -8.36 2.90
C GLY A 172 -18.28 -8.53 1.89
N SER A 173 -18.52 -8.18 0.63
CA SER A 173 -17.66 -8.58 -0.49
C SER A 173 -16.93 -7.43 -1.24
N SER A 174 -17.46 -6.21 -1.25
CA SER A 174 -16.90 -5.05 -2.00
C SER A 174 -15.73 -4.37 -1.28
N ARG A 175 -14.79 -5.15 -0.76
CA ARG A 175 -13.76 -4.71 0.20
C ARG A 175 -12.80 -3.67 -0.32
N LYS A 176 -12.33 -3.81 -1.56
CA LYS A 176 -11.35 -2.88 -2.15
C LYS A 176 -11.95 -1.49 -2.38
N SER A 177 -13.16 -1.41 -2.88
CA SER A 177 -13.86 -0.13 -3.03
C SER A 177 -14.24 0.46 -1.67
N ALA A 178 -14.62 -0.38 -0.71
CA ALA A 178 -14.94 0.05 0.64
C ALA A 178 -13.75 0.73 1.34
N ILE A 179 -12.57 0.10 1.32
CA ILE A 179 -11.38 0.73 1.91
C ILE A 179 -10.98 1.99 1.15
N ASN A 180 -11.07 2.00 -0.18
CA ASN A 180 -10.78 3.20 -0.96
C ASN A 180 -11.70 4.37 -0.58
N SER A 181 -12.99 4.12 -0.28
CA SER A 181 -13.90 5.16 0.20
C SER A 181 -13.48 5.69 1.58
N VAL A 182 -13.07 4.81 2.50
CA VAL A 182 -12.55 5.23 3.81
C VAL A 182 -11.30 6.07 3.64
N LEU A 183 -10.33 5.59 2.86
CA LEU A 183 -9.05 6.29 2.67
C LEU A 183 -9.21 7.60 1.90
N TRP A 184 -10.20 7.72 1.03
CA TRP A 184 -10.50 9.00 0.39
C TRP A 184 -10.81 10.10 1.39
N HIS A 185 -11.49 9.76 2.48
CA HIS A 185 -11.87 10.72 3.51
C HIS A 185 -10.85 10.84 4.65
N MET A 186 -10.10 9.78 4.95
CA MET A 186 -9.29 9.65 6.17
C MET A 186 -7.81 9.30 5.91
N GLY A 187 -7.45 9.03 4.67
CA GLY A 187 -6.06 8.82 4.25
C GLY A 187 -5.43 10.10 3.71
N GLU A 188 -4.17 9.98 3.30
CA GLU A 188 -3.37 11.08 2.76
C GLU A 188 -3.32 11.02 1.23
N PRO A 189 -3.29 12.18 0.56
CA PRO A 189 -3.08 12.24 -0.88
C PRO A 189 -1.79 11.54 -1.31
N ILE A 190 -1.82 10.88 -2.45
CA ILE A 190 -0.62 10.36 -3.10
C ILE A 190 -0.17 11.38 -4.13
N ASP A 191 1.08 11.83 -4.04
CA ASP A 191 1.65 12.79 -4.97
C ASP A 191 1.45 12.37 -6.43
N TYR A 192 1.00 13.31 -7.25
CA TYR A 192 0.69 13.11 -8.69
C TYR A 192 -0.44 12.11 -9.00
N ILE A 193 -1.15 11.59 -7.99
CA ILE A 193 -2.29 10.67 -8.13
C ILE A 193 -3.55 11.31 -7.54
N PRO A 194 -4.25 12.17 -8.28
CA PRO A 194 -5.33 13.02 -7.75
C PRO A 194 -6.62 12.27 -7.39
N ASN A 195 -6.74 11.01 -7.74
CA ASN A 195 -7.97 10.22 -7.60
C ASN A 195 -7.86 9.06 -6.61
N LYS A 196 -6.80 9.02 -5.79
CA LYS A 196 -6.60 7.99 -4.78
C LYS A 196 -5.80 8.54 -3.61
N ASN A 197 -6.21 8.17 -2.39
CA ASN A 197 -5.46 8.37 -1.17
C ASN A 197 -4.95 7.03 -0.64
N SER A 198 -3.95 7.06 0.24
CA SER A 198 -3.38 5.91 0.93
C SER A 198 -3.19 6.20 2.42
N GLY A 199 -2.73 5.23 3.20
CA GLY A 199 -2.55 5.41 4.63
C GLY A 199 -3.89 5.37 5.39
N GLY A 200 -4.01 6.19 6.44
CA GLY A 200 -5.21 6.23 7.29
C GLY A 200 -5.26 5.14 8.35
N ILE A 201 -6.14 5.31 9.31
CA ILE A 201 -6.25 4.45 10.49
C ILE A 201 -7.66 3.89 10.59
N VAL A 202 -7.75 2.57 10.81
CA VAL A 202 -9.01 1.85 11.03
C VAL A 202 -8.92 1.10 12.36
N LEU A 203 -9.72 1.51 13.33
CA LEU A 203 -9.86 0.83 14.62
C LEU A 203 -11.16 0.03 14.62
N GLY A 204 -11.10 -1.24 15.00
CA GLY A 204 -12.30 -2.08 15.05
C GLY A 204 -12.32 -3.01 16.24
N GLY A 205 -13.48 -3.16 16.90
CA GLY A 205 -13.71 -4.23 17.86
C GLY A 205 -13.51 -5.59 17.20
N LYS A 206 -14.01 -5.73 15.98
CA LYS A 206 -13.68 -6.78 15.01
C LYS A 206 -13.51 -6.18 13.64
N ILE A 207 -12.48 -6.60 12.92
CA ILE A 207 -12.29 -6.25 11.51
C ILE A 207 -12.35 -7.55 10.71
N ALA A 208 -13.25 -7.59 9.71
CA ALA A 208 -13.39 -8.76 8.86
C ALA A 208 -12.03 -9.09 8.19
N PRO A 209 -11.53 -10.33 8.24
CA PRO A 209 -10.16 -10.66 7.85
C PRO A 209 -9.74 -10.20 6.46
N ILE A 210 -10.66 -10.33 5.48
CA ILE A 210 -10.35 -9.91 4.11
C ILE A 210 -10.37 -8.39 3.98
N PHE A 211 -11.21 -7.67 4.75
CA PHE A 211 -11.17 -6.21 4.79
C PHE A 211 -9.88 -5.73 5.47
N PHE A 212 -9.47 -6.37 6.56
CA PHE A 212 -8.19 -6.11 7.24
C PHE A 212 -7.03 -6.20 6.25
N ASN A 213 -6.90 -7.33 5.56
CA ASN A 213 -5.85 -7.54 4.56
C ASN A 213 -5.90 -6.50 3.42
N THR A 214 -7.10 -6.08 3.00
CA THR A 214 -7.25 -5.07 1.95
C THR A 214 -6.83 -3.68 2.45
N ALA A 215 -7.04 -3.40 3.75
CA ALA A 215 -6.55 -2.17 4.39
C ALA A 215 -5.01 -2.15 4.44
N GLU A 216 -4.37 -3.25 4.84
CA GLU A 216 -2.91 -3.43 4.77
C GLU A 216 -2.38 -3.19 3.36
N ASP A 217 -3.01 -3.81 2.35
CA ASP A 217 -2.61 -3.66 0.93
C ASP A 217 -2.69 -2.21 0.45
N SER A 218 -3.56 -1.40 1.05
CA SER A 218 -3.80 0.00 0.72
C SER A 218 -2.95 0.98 1.55
N GLY A 219 -2.06 0.48 2.40
CA GLY A 219 -1.18 1.27 3.25
C GLY A 219 -1.85 1.85 4.49
N ALA A 220 -3.09 1.44 4.81
CA ALA A 220 -3.75 1.80 6.06
C ALA A 220 -3.15 1.05 7.25
N LEU A 221 -3.36 1.58 8.45
CA LEU A 221 -3.06 0.94 9.71
C LEU A 221 -4.35 0.38 10.36
N PRO A 222 -4.75 -0.88 10.06
CA PRO A 222 -5.88 -1.51 10.72
C PRO A 222 -5.43 -2.07 12.08
N ILE A 223 -6.17 -1.71 13.13
CA ILE A 223 -5.93 -2.19 14.50
C ILE A 223 -7.22 -2.77 15.06
N GLN A 224 -7.16 -4.01 15.49
CA GLN A 224 -8.26 -4.65 16.21
C GLN A 224 -8.05 -4.48 17.72
N CYS A 225 -8.98 -3.76 18.37
CA CYS A 225 -8.89 -3.40 19.79
C CYS A 225 -10.29 -3.18 20.35
N ASP A 226 -10.41 -3.09 21.67
CA ASP A 226 -11.67 -2.63 22.28
C ASP A 226 -11.91 -1.15 21.91
N VAL A 227 -13.07 -0.87 21.34
CA VAL A 227 -13.48 0.46 20.89
C VAL A 227 -14.71 0.99 21.64
N SER A 228 -15.16 0.30 22.69
CA SER A 228 -16.41 0.60 23.42
C SER A 228 -16.40 1.98 24.08
N GLU A 229 -15.25 2.45 24.53
CA GLU A 229 -15.08 3.75 25.19
C GLU A 229 -14.82 4.90 24.20
N LEU A 230 -14.56 4.61 22.91
CA LEU A 230 -14.24 5.62 21.89
C LEU A 230 -15.51 6.24 21.30
N LYS A 231 -15.67 7.54 21.42
CA LYS A 231 -16.85 8.30 20.97
C LYS A 231 -16.54 9.19 19.78
N MET A 232 -17.56 9.54 19.00
CA MET A 232 -17.46 10.48 17.90
C MET A 232 -16.82 11.79 18.35
N GLY A 233 -15.72 12.16 17.71
CA GLY A 233 -15.02 13.41 17.97
C GLY A 233 -14.00 13.39 19.11
N ASP A 234 -13.80 12.27 19.79
CA ASP A 234 -12.73 12.13 20.78
C ASP A 234 -11.36 12.32 20.11
N GLU A 235 -10.46 12.97 20.83
CA GLU A 235 -9.04 13.04 20.46
C GLU A 235 -8.28 11.99 21.24
N ILE A 236 -7.63 11.09 20.51
CA ILE A 236 -6.86 9.98 21.08
C ILE A 236 -5.46 9.95 20.51
N THR A 237 -4.53 9.34 21.25
CA THR A 237 -3.17 9.07 20.77
C THR A 237 -2.92 7.57 20.77
N ILE A 238 -2.56 7.05 19.61
CA ILE A 238 -2.23 5.65 19.39
C ILE A 238 -0.72 5.51 19.51
N TYR A 239 -0.26 4.54 20.31
CA TYR A 239 1.15 4.17 20.47
C TYR A 239 1.37 2.78 19.87
N PRO A 240 1.70 2.69 18.56
CA PRO A 240 1.70 1.42 17.84
C PRO A 240 2.66 0.37 18.44
N TYR A 241 3.83 0.80 18.87
CA TYR A 241 4.85 -0.11 19.42
C TYR A 241 4.59 -0.51 20.89
N GLU A 242 3.91 0.35 21.66
CA GLU A 242 3.48 0.02 23.00
C GLU A 242 2.19 -0.81 23.02
N GLY A 243 1.42 -0.78 21.93
CA GLY A 243 0.14 -1.47 21.82
C GLY A 243 -0.95 -0.85 22.70
N VAL A 244 -0.97 0.47 22.87
CA VAL A 244 -1.98 1.18 23.68
C VAL A 244 -2.55 2.38 22.95
N ILE A 245 -3.78 2.72 23.34
CA ILE A 245 -4.47 3.95 22.93
C ILE A 245 -4.77 4.75 24.19
N LYS A 246 -4.38 6.03 24.20
CA LYS A 246 -4.63 6.95 25.31
C LYS A 246 -5.60 8.05 24.88
N ASP A 247 -6.44 8.48 25.80
CA ASP A 247 -7.30 9.64 25.61
C ASP A 247 -6.56 10.97 25.77
N ALA A 248 -7.27 12.09 25.67
CA ALA A 248 -6.71 13.42 25.82
C ALA A 248 -6.16 13.71 27.23
N SER A 249 -6.56 12.96 28.28
CA SER A 249 -6.04 13.05 29.64
C SER A 249 -4.75 12.24 29.82
N GLY A 250 -4.41 11.37 28.88
CA GLY A 250 -3.30 10.44 28.93
C GLY A 250 -3.64 9.09 29.58
N GLU A 251 -4.91 8.83 29.89
CA GLU A 251 -5.36 7.53 30.39
C GLU A 251 -5.47 6.51 29.26
N VAL A 252 -5.09 5.26 29.56
CA VAL A 252 -5.21 4.15 28.60
C VAL A 252 -6.67 3.73 28.48
N VAL A 253 -7.27 3.97 27.31
CA VAL A 253 -8.65 3.62 26.99
C VAL A 253 -8.77 2.32 26.21
N SER A 254 -7.69 1.83 25.61
CA SER A 254 -7.67 0.54 24.93
C SER A 254 -6.23 0.02 24.81
N SER A 255 -6.11 -1.31 24.64
CA SER A 255 -4.85 -1.96 24.35
C SER A 255 -5.00 -2.95 23.20
N PHE A 256 -3.90 -3.19 22.45
CA PHE A 256 -3.90 -4.07 21.29
C PHE A 256 -2.55 -4.74 21.11
N ASN A 257 -2.52 -5.76 20.29
CA ASN A 257 -1.27 -6.32 19.78
C ASN A 257 -1.15 -5.96 18.30
N LEU A 258 -0.11 -5.23 17.92
CA LEU A 258 0.11 -4.87 16.52
C LEU A 258 0.48 -6.13 15.73
N ALA A 259 -0.36 -6.50 14.79
CA ALA A 259 -0.22 -7.71 14.00
C ALA A 259 -0.65 -7.45 12.54
N PRO A 260 0.08 -8.03 11.56
CA PRO A 260 1.27 -8.89 11.71
C PRO A 260 2.50 -8.14 12.23
N SER A 261 3.55 -8.84 12.60
CA SER A 261 4.81 -8.24 13.08
C SER A 261 5.50 -7.37 12.03
N THR A 262 5.13 -7.51 10.75
CA THR A 262 5.60 -6.71 9.61
C THR A 262 4.80 -5.41 9.41
N MET A 263 3.75 -5.17 10.17
CA MET A 263 2.88 -4.00 10.02
C MET A 263 3.63 -2.65 9.98
N PRO A 264 4.66 -2.39 10.81
CA PRO A 264 5.42 -1.14 10.71
C PRO A 264 6.06 -0.94 9.34
N ASP A 265 6.61 -2.01 8.76
CA ASP A 265 7.22 -1.97 7.43
C ASP A 265 6.16 -1.86 6.33
N GLU A 266 5.00 -2.46 6.49
CA GLU A 266 3.89 -2.36 5.55
C GLU A 266 3.40 -0.92 5.44
N VAL A 267 3.21 -0.25 6.57
CA VAL A 267 2.84 1.18 6.59
C VAL A 267 3.94 2.03 5.96
N ARG A 268 5.20 1.82 6.33
CA ARG A 268 6.36 2.53 5.77
C ARG A 268 6.46 2.34 4.26
N ALA A 269 6.26 1.13 3.76
CA ALA A 269 6.31 0.83 2.33
C ALA A 269 5.16 1.48 1.54
N GLY A 270 4.07 1.87 2.21
CA GLY A 270 2.83 2.34 1.60
C GLY A 270 1.85 1.21 1.30
N GLY A 271 2.01 0.07 1.97
CA GLY A 271 1.16 -1.09 1.94
C GLY A 271 1.91 -2.42 1.89
N ARG A 272 1.21 -3.50 2.21
CA ARG A 272 1.76 -4.86 2.18
C ARG A 272 2.27 -5.27 0.79
N ILE A 273 1.53 -4.92 -0.26
CA ILE A 273 1.93 -5.27 -1.64
C ILE A 273 3.23 -4.57 -2.06
N PRO A 274 3.38 -3.24 -1.89
CA PRO A 274 4.67 -2.56 -2.11
C PRO A 274 5.82 -3.16 -1.30
N LEU A 275 5.59 -3.53 -0.03
CA LEU A 275 6.61 -4.17 0.80
C LEU A 275 7.08 -5.50 0.20
N ILE A 276 6.14 -6.39 -0.18
CA ILE A 276 6.47 -7.70 -0.75
C ILE A 276 7.28 -7.53 -2.03
N ILE A 277 6.82 -6.67 -2.95
CA ILE A 277 7.46 -6.46 -4.25
C ILE A 277 8.84 -5.84 -4.06
N GLY A 278 8.95 -4.76 -3.29
CA GLY A 278 10.20 -4.05 -3.11
C GLY A 278 11.24 -4.87 -2.34
N ARG A 279 10.82 -5.60 -1.29
CA ARG A 279 11.70 -6.55 -0.59
C ARG A 279 12.20 -7.64 -1.53
N GLY A 280 11.33 -8.18 -2.37
CA GLY A 280 11.72 -9.16 -3.39
C GLY A 280 12.73 -8.59 -4.40
N LEU A 281 12.56 -7.34 -4.84
CA LEU A 281 13.52 -6.63 -5.69
C LEU A 281 14.88 -6.48 -4.99
N THR A 282 14.89 -6.01 -3.76
CA THR A 282 16.13 -5.85 -2.96
C THR A 282 16.84 -7.18 -2.74
N ASP A 283 16.11 -8.22 -2.30
CA ASP A 283 16.68 -9.53 -2.04
C ASP A 283 17.26 -10.17 -3.32
N LYS A 284 16.54 -10.05 -4.44
CA LYS A 284 17.03 -10.50 -5.75
C LYS A 284 18.30 -9.77 -6.17
N THR A 285 18.29 -8.43 -6.08
CA THR A 285 19.45 -7.61 -6.46
C THR A 285 20.67 -7.95 -5.61
N ARG A 286 20.51 -8.07 -4.30
CA ARG A 286 21.59 -8.46 -3.38
C ARG A 286 22.14 -9.85 -3.71
N SER A 287 21.27 -10.81 -4.00
CA SER A 287 21.67 -12.17 -4.42
C SER A 287 22.52 -12.15 -5.69
N GLU A 288 22.13 -11.37 -6.71
CA GLU A 288 22.91 -11.23 -7.97
C GLU A 288 24.27 -10.55 -7.76
N LEU A 289 24.36 -9.68 -6.74
CA LEU A 289 25.63 -9.03 -6.34
C LEU A 289 26.46 -9.87 -5.35
N GLY A 290 26.00 -11.06 -4.96
CA GLY A 290 26.68 -11.91 -3.96
C GLY A 290 26.66 -11.34 -2.54
N LEU A 291 25.69 -10.49 -2.22
CA LEU A 291 25.51 -9.87 -0.90
C LEU A 291 24.54 -10.69 -0.02
N GLU A 292 24.74 -10.62 1.28
CA GLU A 292 23.81 -11.21 2.26
C GLU A 292 22.41 -10.58 2.17
N VAL A 293 21.40 -11.30 2.65
CA VAL A 293 20.02 -10.80 2.75
C VAL A 293 19.98 -9.51 3.57
N SER A 294 19.17 -8.54 3.15
CA SER A 294 19.05 -7.26 3.85
C SER A 294 18.36 -7.43 5.22
N ASP A 295 18.90 -6.76 6.23
CA ASP A 295 18.39 -6.69 7.61
C ASP A 295 17.49 -5.47 7.87
N VAL A 296 17.29 -4.61 6.88
CA VAL A 296 16.45 -3.40 7.03
C VAL A 296 14.95 -3.72 7.13
N PHE A 297 14.54 -4.93 6.76
CA PHE A 297 13.14 -5.35 6.76
C PHE A 297 12.80 -6.23 7.96
N LEU A 298 11.67 -5.95 8.59
CA LEU A 298 11.04 -6.89 9.50
C LEU A 298 10.60 -8.13 8.72
N ARG A 299 11.00 -9.30 9.22
CA ARG A 299 10.65 -10.58 8.60
C ARG A 299 9.82 -11.41 9.56
N PRO A 300 8.79 -12.13 9.07
CA PRO A 300 8.06 -13.07 9.90
C PRO A 300 9.02 -14.10 10.51
N VAL A 301 8.84 -14.42 11.78
CA VAL A 301 9.58 -15.49 12.44
C VAL A 301 8.92 -16.82 12.07
N ASP A 302 9.69 -17.76 11.55
CA ASP A 302 9.19 -19.08 11.23
C ASP A 302 8.63 -19.78 12.47
N PRO A 303 7.49 -20.47 12.35
CA PRO A 303 6.92 -21.23 13.45
C PRO A 303 7.86 -22.35 13.88
N LYS A 304 7.82 -22.71 15.17
CA LYS A 304 8.61 -23.82 15.70
C LYS A 304 8.33 -25.11 14.92
N ASN A 305 9.37 -25.84 14.63
CA ASN A 305 9.26 -27.15 14.00
C ASN A 305 8.33 -28.05 14.81
N SER A 306 7.50 -28.83 14.13
CA SER A 306 6.57 -29.79 14.71
C SER A 306 6.78 -31.16 14.07
N SER A 307 6.78 -32.21 14.88
CA SER A 307 6.82 -33.61 14.42
C SER A 307 5.46 -34.08 13.84
N LEU A 308 4.41 -33.29 14.00
CA LEU A 308 3.09 -33.60 13.46
C LEU A 308 3.11 -33.61 11.92
N GLY A 309 2.34 -34.48 11.31
CA GLY A 309 2.11 -34.51 9.87
C GLY A 309 1.52 -33.18 9.37
N PHE A 310 1.52 -32.99 8.06
CA PHE A 310 0.90 -31.83 7.41
C PHE A 310 -0.55 -32.10 7.05
N THR A 311 -1.42 -31.11 7.23
CA THR A 311 -2.80 -31.15 6.71
C THR A 311 -2.78 -31.11 5.17
N LEU A 312 -3.94 -31.39 4.55
CA LEU A 312 -4.06 -31.32 3.10
C LEU A 312 -3.73 -29.92 2.57
N ALA A 313 -4.26 -28.85 3.18
CA ALA A 313 -3.96 -27.48 2.81
C ALA A 313 -2.46 -27.16 2.88
N GLN A 314 -1.80 -27.55 3.98
CA GLN A 314 -0.36 -27.36 4.15
C GLN A 314 0.47 -28.09 3.08
N LYS A 315 0.03 -29.30 2.68
CA LYS A 315 0.69 -30.07 1.60
C LYS A 315 0.49 -29.41 0.23
N ILE A 316 -0.72 -28.89 -0.06
CA ILE A 316 -1.02 -28.21 -1.32
C ILE A 316 -0.15 -26.95 -1.46
N VAL A 317 -0.12 -26.11 -0.44
CA VAL A 317 0.74 -24.93 -0.42
C VAL A 317 2.21 -25.31 -0.51
N GLY A 318 2.64 -26.31 0.26
CA GLY A 318 4.01 -26.81 0.20
C GLY A 318 4.42 -27.30 -1.18
N LYS A 319 3.54 -28.03 -1.88
CA LYS A 319 3.78 -28.48 -3.27
C LYS A 319 3.99 -27.27 -4.20
N ALA A 320 3.18 -26.23 -4.05
CA ALA A 320 3.32 -25.01 -4.84
C ALA A 320 4.63 -24.24 -4.53
N CYS A 321 5.18 -24.41 -3.34
CA CYS A 321 6.49 -23.87 -2.90
C CYS A 321 7.66 -24.83 -3.15
N GLY A 322 7.45 -26.01 -3.74
CA GLY A 322 8.49 -26.99 -3.98
C GLY A 322 8.96 -27.76 -2.73
N VAL A 323 8.18 -27.76 -1.64
CA VAL A 323 8.48 -28.45 -0.37
C VAL A 323 7.34 -29.38 0.05
N LYS A 324 7.58 -30.28 1.05
CA LYS A 324 6.59 -31.27 1.49
C LYS A 324 5.35 -30.69 2.14
N GLY A 325 5.45 -29.51 2.74
CA GLY A 325 4.35 -28.83 3.40
C GLY A 325 4.82 -27.54 4.06
N ILE A 326 3.89 -26.59 4.25
CA ILE A 326 4.13 -25.29 4.87
C ILE A 326 3.29 -25.19 6.13
N ARG A 327 3.90 -24.79 7.25
CA ARG A 327 3.19 -24.56 8.52
C ARG A 327 2.49 -23.19 8.51
N PRO A 328 1.36 -23.03 9.21
CA PRO A 328 0.77 -21.70 9.43
C PRO A 328 1.79 -20.78 10.10
N GLY A 329 1.87 -19.53 9.63
CA GLY A 329 2.84 -18.54 10.10
C GLY A 329 4.18 -18.53 9.36
N THR A 330 4.47 -19.53 8.51
CA THR A 330 5.65 -19.50 7.64
C THR A 330 5.39 -18.57 6.44
N TYR A 331 6.29 -17.62 6.21
CA TYR A 331 6.28 -16.86 4.95
C TYR A 331 6.62 -17.80 3.78
N CYS A 332 5.85 -17.70 2.70
CA CYS A 332 6.08 -18.52 1.51
C CYS A 332 5.56 -17.84 0.23
N GLU A 333 6.16 -18.19 -0.89
CA GLU A 333 5.82 -17.71 -2.24
C GLU A 333 5.41 -18.89 -3.14
N PRO A 334 4.14 -19.30 -3.12
CA PRO A 334 3.66 -20.40 -3.93
C PRO A 334 3.63 -20.04 -5.42
N ARG A 335 4.11 -20.95 -6.25
CA ARG A 335 3.96 -20.84 -7.72
C ARG A 335 2.53 -21.15 -8.10
N MET A 336 1.83 -20.15 -8.62
CA MET A 336 0.44 -20.28 -9.05
C MET A 336 0.38 -20.78 -10.49
N SER A 337 -0.39 -21.85 -10.74
CA SER A 337 -0.65 -22.36 -12.09
C SER A 337 -1.81 -21.63 -12.78
N THR A 338 -2.72 -21.06 -11.99
CA THR A 338 -3.92 -20.37 -12.49
C THR A 338 -4.27 -19.23 -11.55
N VAL A 339 -4.56 -18.07 -12.11
CA VAL A 339 -5.10 -16.90 -11.40
C VAL A 339 -6.45 -16.57 -12.01
N GLY A 340 -7.51 -16.53 -11.19
CA GLY A 340 -8.85 -16.15 -11.58
C GLY A 340 -9.27 -14.85 -10.94
N SER A 341 -9.99 -14.00 -11.68
CA SER A 341 -10.64 -12.80 -11.19
C SER A 341 -12.15 -12.91 -11.35
N GLN A 342 -12.90 -12.39 -10.38
CA GLN A 342 -14.36 -12.30 -10.46
C GLN A 342 -14.76 -10.91 -11.01
N ASP A 343 -15.84 -10.89 -11.80
CA ASP A 343 -16.36 -9.66 -12.43
C ASP A 343 -16.79 -8.58 -11.43
N THR A 344 -17.13 -8.97 -10.22
CA THR A 344 -17.54 -8.04 -9.13
C THR A 344 -16.45 -7.06 -8.72
N THR A 345 -15.20 -7.24 -9.13
CA THR A 345 -14.07 -6.35 -8.79
C THR A 345 -13.66 -5.44 -9.94
N GLY A 346 -14.16 -5.65 -11.15
CA GLY A 346 -13.58 -5.10 -12.37
C GLY A 346 -13.61 -3.57 -12.50
N ALA A 347 -14.74 -2.94 -12.23
CA ALA A 347 -14.91 -1.49 -12.45
C ALA A 347 -14.16 -0.62 -11.43
N MET A 348 -14.00 -1.10 -10.18
CA MET A 348 -13.47 -0.34 -9.05
C MET A 348 -11.97 -0.55 -8.80
N THR A 349 -11.29 -1.26 -9.67
CA THR A 349 -9.86 -1.60 -9.51
C THR A 349 -8.94 -0.88 -10.49
N ARG A 350 -9.49 0.02 -11.31
CA ARG A 350 -8.73 0.76 -12.33
C ARG A 350 -8.15 2.06 -11.81
#